data_69ee565a405f3c1b423358dbe69829cf
#
_entry.id   69ee565a405f3c1b423358dbe69829cf
#
_cell.length_a   1.000
_cell.length_b   1.000
_cell.length_c   1.000
_cell.angle_alpha   90.00
_cell.angle_beta   90.00
_cell.angle_gamma   90.00
#
_symmetry.space_group_name_H-M   'P 1'
#
loop_
_entity.id
_entity.type
_entity.pdbx_description
1 polymer ?
#
loop_
_entity_poly.entity_id
_entity_poly.type
_entity_poly.pdbx_seq_one_letter_code
_entity_poly.pdbx_strand_id
1 'polypeptide(L)'
;MSLDTTYSILPKDLSGSRTKNRFRQEMLWGISKIYDLYLENPDDFFVIFDYVCDIEVGFNDTLHFFQVKTKDTSSPFSISDLIRKKSGHSYLSLLFSLKVNDQIKSVNIVSNTKLAIKNTLLQNSEIIPFENLEEHEKKKIQDHLKAESIMILDLKDSFYIRSDFCINNPDTLLIGKTVEFLENAKGIKLSEPKLIYNYIKGLVDRKASYELSTIDLNDTIDKKGIKRSEIDNILNNLLGADRLREKTLSKIEALNGDYNYGEILLLKSALPRIFKYGITSKTIEALIGLISNCINDNNGIIQDLKLSEIVDYVYNSIDWDIIKDKSERKCLILLALTKMESVQVD
;
A
#
# COMPACT_ATOMS: atom_id res chain seq x y z
N MET A 1 -17.12 -12.03 -44.66
CA MET A 1 -17.39 -11.28 -43.41
C MET A 1 -16.04 -10.84 -42.88
N SER A 2 -15.85 -9.58 -42.52
CA SER A 2 -14.57 -9.14 -41.95
C SER A 2 -14.42 -9.67 -40.51
N LEU A 3 -13.17 -9.73 -40.00
CA LEU A 3 -12.90 -10.12 -38.63
C LEU A 3 -13.64 -9.23 -37.63
N ASP A 4 -13.71 -7.91 -37.90
CA ASP A 4 -14.46 -6.93 -37.07
C ASP A 4 -15.95 -7.25 -37.02
N THR A 5 -16.55 -7.60 -38.16
CA THR A 5 -17.99 -7.97 -38.23
C THR A 5 -18.22 -9.26 -37.42
N THR A 6 -17.34 -10.24 -37.56
CA THR A 6 -17.45 -11.49 -36.80
C THR A 6 -17.26 -11.22 -35.30
N TYR A 7 -16.28 -10.42 -34.90
CA TYR A 7 -16.01 -10.13 -33.49
C TYR A 7 -17.14 -9.34 -32.83
N SER A 8 -17.83 -8.46 -33.59
CA SER A 8 -18.92 -7.65 -33.06
C SER A 8 -20.17 -8.45 -32.66
N ILE A 9 -20.39 -9.59 -33.27
CA ILE A 9 -21.56 -10.50 -33.00
C ILE A 9 -21.27 -11.56 -31.95
N LEU A 10 -19.99 -11.73 -31.54
CA LEU A 10 -19.64 -12.73 -30.52
C LEU A 10 -20.17 -12.27 -29.14
N PRO A 11 -20.70 -13.21 -28.33
CA PRO A 11 -21.15 -12.90 -26.98
C PRO A 11 -19.97 -12.43 -26.12
N LYS A 12 -20.16 -11.33 -25.39
CA LYS A 12 -19.16 -10.75 -24.48
C LYS A 12 -19.49 -11.15 -23.05
N ASP A 13 -18.64 -11.96 -22.42
CA ASP A 13 -18.71 -12.21 -20.99
C ASP A 13 -17.74 -11.28 -20.25
N LEU A 14 -18.32 -10.32 -19.51
CA LEU A 14 -17.58 -9.36 -18.69
C LEU A 14 -17.58 -9.74 -17.19
N SER A 15 -18.14 -10.88 -16.81
CA SER A 15 -18.29 -11.28 -15.41
C SER A 15 -16.95 -11.35 -14.68
N GLY A 16 -15.95 -11.99 -15.27
CA GLY A 16 -14.61 -12.11 -14.71
C GLY A 16 -13.88 -10.77 -14.58
N SER A 17 -13.96 -9.91 -15.60
CA SER A 17 -13.33 -8.58 -15.54
C SER A 17 -14.01 -7.67 -14.54
N ARG A 18 -15.34 -7.72 -14.41
CA ARG A 18 -16.10 -6.97 -13.39
C ARG A 18 -15.73 -7.41 -11.97
N THR A 19 -15.59 -8.70 -11.73
CA THR A 19 -15.20 -9.24 -10.43
C THR A 19 -13.79 -8.79 -10.06
N LYS A 20 -12.82 -8.90 -10.99
CA LYS A 20 -11.45 -8.42 -10.78
C LYS A 20 -11.38 -6.91 -10.51
N ASN A 21 -12.19 -6.12 -11.23
CA ASN A 21 -12.22 -4.67 -11.01
C ASN A 21 -12.80 -4.32 -9.64
N ARG A 22 -13.82 -5.02 -9.15
CA ARG A 22 -14.36 -4.81 -7.79
C ARG A 22 -13.32 -5.13 -6.72
N PHE A 23 -12.75 -6.30 -6.78
CA PHE A 23 -11.69 -6.69 -5.83
C PHE A 23 -10.53 -5.68 -5.83
N ARG A 24 -10.12 -5.21 -7.02
CA ARG A 24 -9.11 -4.16 -7.13
C ARG A 24 -9.54 -2.87 -6.42
N GLN A 25 -10.79 -2.42 -6.56
CA GLN A 25 -11.31 -1.23 -5.88
C GLN A 25 -11.34 -1.40 -4.36
N GLU A 26 -11.78 -2.55 -3.87
CA GLU A 26 -11.78 -2.91 -2.46
C GLU A 26 -10.37 -2.80 -1.87
N MET A 27 -9.38 -3.42 -2.52
CA MET A 27 -7.98 -3.36 -2.08
C MET A 27 -7.40 -1.94 -2.10
N LEU A 28 -7.64 -1.18 -3.16
CA LEU A 28 -7.10 0.17 -3.28
C LEU A 28 -7.69 1.12 -2.23
N TRP A 29 -9.00 0.98 -1.94
CA TRP A 29 -9.62 1.71 -0.85
C TRP A 29 -9.02 1.31 0.51
N GLY A 30 -8.82 0.02 0.73
CA GLY A 30 -8.20 -0.49 1.96
C GLY A 30 -6.77 0.02 2.16
N ILE A 31 -5.96 0.11 1.09
CA ILE A 31 -4.62 0.73 1.17
C ILE A 31 -4.72 2.21 1.56
N SER A 32 -5.66 2.95 0.94
CA SER A 32 -5.91 4.34 1.34
C SER A 32 -6.27 4.43 2.83
N LYS A 33 -7.13 3.52 3.31
CA LYS A 33 -7.53 3.47 4.73
C LYS A 33 -6.37 3.12 5.67
N ILE A 34 -5.43 2.29 5.25
CA ILE A 34 -4.19 2.03 6.01
C ILE A 34 -3.40 3.34 6.21
N TYR A 35 -3.26 4.15 5.16
CA TYR A 35 -2.56 5.44 5.24
C TYR A 35 -3.25 6.39 6.21
N ASP A 36 -4.58 6.53 6.12
CA ASP A 36 -5.37 7.37 7.01
C ASP A 36 -5.21 6.90 8.47
N LEU A 37 -5.37 5.58 8.73
CA LEU A 37 -5.20 5.01 10.06
C LEU A 37 -3.81 5.25 10.64
N TYR A 38 -2.77 5.10 9.83
CA TYR A 38 -1.40 5.33 10.27
C TYR A 38 -1.16 6.78 10.71
N LEU A 39 -1.73 7.75 9.98
CA LEU A 39 -1.57 9.18 10.26
C LEU A 39 -2.44 9.65 11.42
N GLU A 40 -3.67 9.11 11.53
CA GLU A 40 -4.66 9.55 12.51
C GLU A 40 -4.49 8.89 13.89
N ASN A 41 -3.98 7.65 13.93
CA ASN A 41 -3.90 6.87 15.16
C ASN A 41 -2.44 6.56 15.51
N PRO A 42 -1.95 7.02 16.68
CA PRO A 42 -0.63 6.66 17.17
C PRO A 42 -0.56 5.21 17.66
N ASP A 43 -1.69 4.63 18.06
CA ASP A 43 -1.79 3.29 18.61
C ASP A 43 -1.71 2.19 17.56
N ASP A 44 -1.51 0.96 18.00
CA ASP A 44 -1.43 -0.18 17.10
C ASP A 44 -2.79 -0.48 16.44
N PHE A 45 -2.74 -0.89 15.19
CA PHE A 45 -3.91 -1.28 14.41
C PHE A 45 -3.57 -2.46 13.50
N PHE A 46 -4.62 -3.13 13.01
CA PHE A 46 -4.53 -4.08 11.90
C PHE A 46 -5.67 -3.87 10.89
N VAL A 47 -5.40 -4.21 9.64
CA VAL A 47 -6.39 -4.20 8.55
C VAL A 47 -6.36 -5.57 7.88
N ILE A 48 -7.52 -6.23 7.81
CA ILE A 48 -7.71 -7.53 7.14
C ILE A 48 -8.56 -7.32 5.89
N PHE A 49 -8.22 -8.02 4.82
CA PHE A 49 -8.89 -7.96 3.53
C PHE A 49 -9.56 -9.29 3.22
N ASP A 50 -10.79 -9.23 2.72
CA ASP A 50 -11.54 -10.39 2.17
C ASP A 50 -11.54 -11.59 3.14
N TYR A 51 -12.12 -11.40 4.33
CA TYR A 51 -12.29 -12.46 5.33
C TYR A 51 -13.74 -12.53 5.86
N VAL A 52 -14.14 -11.66 6.80
CA VAL A 52 -15.55 -11.58 7.27
C VAL A 52 -16.36 -10.63 6.36
N CYS A 53 -15.74 -9.55 5.92
CA CYS A 53 -16.29 -8.63 4.92
C CYS A 53 -15.18 -8.16 3.97
N ASP A 54 -15.44 -7.16 3.10
CA ASP A 54 -14.44 -6.70 2.15
C ASP A 54 -13.20 -6.16 2.87
N ILE A 55 -13.38 -5.38 3.97
CA ILE A 55 -12.28 -4.83 4.79
C ILE A 55 -12.69 -4.78 6.26
N GLU A 56 -11.80 -5.24 7.11
CA GLU A 56 -11.93 -5.22 8.56
C GLU A 56 -10.79 -4.40 9.16
N VAL A 57 -11.09 -3.53 10.10
CA VAL A 57 -10.12 -2.72 10.81
C VAL A 57 -10.26 -2.97 12.30
N GLY A 58 -9.17 -3.33 12.95
CA GLY A 58 -9.10 -3.46 14.40
C GLY A 58 -8.14 -2.45 15.01
N PHE A 59 -8.58 -1.75 16.05
CA PHE A 59 -7.76 -0.89 16.91
C PHE A 59 -8.48 -0.64 18.24
N ASN A 60 -7.73 -0.43 19.30
CA ASN A 60 -8.26 -0.18 20.65
C ASN A 60 -9.31 -1.22 21.10
N ASP A 61 -9.03 -2.50 20.89
CA ASP A 61 -9.91 -3.64 21.20
C ASP A 61 -11.29 -3.58 20.54
N THR A 62 -11.42 -2.83 19.46
CA THR A 62 -12.65 -2.71 18.69
C THR A 62 -12.46 -3.09 17.22
N LEU A 63 -13.58 -3.51 16.58
CA LEU A 63 -13.62 -3.86 15.17
C LEU A 63 -14.56 -2.93 14.40
N HIS A 64 -14.15 -2.60 13.19
CA HIS A 64 -14.89 -1.80 12.23
C HIS A 64 -14.95 -2.56 10.90
N PHE A 65 -16.14 -2.73 10.36
CA PHE A 65 -16.37 -3.46 9.12
C PHE A 65 -16.74 -2.52 7.97
N PHE A 66 -16.16 -2.74 6.81
CA PHE A 66 -16.37 -1.93 5.62
C PHE A 66 -16.69 -2.80 4.42
N GLN A 67 -17.88 -2.56 3.85
CA GLN A 67 -18.33 -3.21 2.63
C GLN A 67 -18.22 -2.20 1.48
N VAL A 68 -17.35 -2.45 0.52
CA VAL A 68 -17.10 -1.54 -0.61
C VAL A 68 -18.06 -1.88 -1.76
N LYS A 69 -18.82 -0.88 -2.22
CA LYS A 69 -19.78 -1.04 -3.33
C LYS A 69 -19.61 0.10 -4.34
N THR A 70 -19.10 -0.24 -5.50
CA THR A 70 -18.82 0.73 -6.58
C THR A 70 -19.86 0.60 -7.71
N LYS A 71 -20.12 1.73 -8.37
CA LYS A 71 -20.88 1.82 -9.63
C LYS A 71 -19.98 2.37 -10.73
N ASP A 72 -20.13 1.83 -11.92
CA ASP A 72 -19.46 2.32 -13.14
C ASP A 72 -20.10 3.62 -13.67
N THR A 73 -21.22 4.03 -13.07
CA THR A 73 -21.96 5.25 -13.42
C THR A 73 -21.96 6.22 -12.26
N SER A 74 -22.16 7.51 -12.55
CA SER A 74 -22.32 8.55 -11.52
C SER A 74 -23.67 8.52 -10.80
N SER A 75 -24.56 7.56 -11.14
CA SER A 75 -25.86 7.46 -10.51
C SER A 75 -25.72 7.10 -9.02
N PRO A 76 -26.39 7.84 -8.10
CA PRO A 76 -26.29 7.58 -6.68
C PRO A 76 -26.88 6.20 -6.29
N PHE A 77 -26.42 5.66 -5.17
CA PHE A 77 -27.11 4.55 -4.52
C PHE A 77 -28.39 5.06 -3.85
N SER A 78 -29.45 4.29 -3.94
CA SER A 78 -30.66 4.52 -3.13
C SER A 78 -30.69 3.57 -1.94
N ILE A 79 -31.48 3.90 -0.91
CA ILE A 79 -31.76 2.96 0.19
C ILE A 79 -32.32 1.64 -0.37
N SER A 80 -33.14 1.70 -1.44
CA SER A 80 -33.65 0.51 -2.11
C SER A 80 -32.56 -0.36 -2.74
N ASP A 81 -31.48 0.23 -3.23
CA ASP A 81 -30.34 -0.53 -3.75
C ASP A 81 -29.57 -1.25 -2.63
N LEU A 82 -29.44 -0.60 -1.46
CA LEU A 82 -28.70 -1.15 -0.31
C LEU A 82 -29.47 -2.32 0.36
N ILE A 83 -30.81 -2.26 0.37
CA ILE A 83 -31.68 -3.32 0.92
C ILE A 83 -32.09 -4.38 -0.12
N ARG A 84 -31.70 -4.21 -1.39
CA ARG A 84 -32.03 -5.20 -2.44
C ARG A 84 -31.29 -6.51 -2.19
N LYS A 85 -32.04 -7.61 -2.13
CA LYS A 85 -31.44 -8.94 -2.00
C LYS A 85 -30.63 -9.32 -3.25
N LYS A 86 -29.46 -9.85 -3.01
CA LYS A 86 -28.60 -10.50 -4.01
C LYS A 86 -28.12 -11.80 -3.38
N SER A 87 -28.36 -12.94 -4.05
CA SER A 87 -27.96 -14.26 -3.55
C SER A 87 -28.46 -14.53 -2.12
N GLY A 88 -29.73 -14.15 -1.82
CA GLY A 88 -30.38 -14.41 -0.54
C GLY A 88 -30.37 -13.29 0.47
N HIS A 89 -29.34 -12.45 0.51
CA HIS A 89 -29.17 -11.36 1.47
C HIS A 89 -28.98 -10.00 0.82
N SER A 90 -29.30 -8.94 1.56
CA SER A 90 -28.96 -7.57 1.16
C SER A 90 -27.57 -7.15 1.72
N TYR A 91 -27.00 -6.09 1.18
CA TYR A 91 -25.73 -5.56 1.70
C TYR A 91 -25.87 -5.11 3.17
N LEU A 92 -26.99 -4.46 3.50
CA LEU A 92 -27.22 -4.00 4.89
C LEU A 92 -27.43 -5.17 5.84
N SER A 93 -28.18 -6.20 5.43
CA SER A 93 -28.39 -7.37 6.30
C SER A 93 -27.10 -8.09 6.61
N LEU A 94 -26.22 -8.27 5.62
CA LEU A 94 -24.90 -8.87 5.85
C LEU A 94 -24.08 -8.05 6.85
N LEU A 95 -24.02 -6.72 6.68
CA LEU A 95 -23.28 -5.84 7.59
C LEU A 95 -23.88 -5.81 9.00
N PHE A 96 -25.19 -5.66 9.11
CA PHE A 96 -25.85 -5.61 10.42
C PHE A 96 -25.81 -6.93 11.17
N SER A 97 -25.71 -8.08 10.48
CA SER A 97 -25.50 -9.37 11.12
C SER A 97 -24.15 -9.49 11.83
N LEU A 98 -23.17 -8.62 11.48
CA LEU A 98 -21.86 -8.57 12.12
C LEU A 98 -21.89 -7.83 13.47
N LYS A 99 -22.89 -7.03 13.77
CA LYS A 99 -23.02 -6.29 15.05
C LYS A 99 -23.43 -7.23 16.20
N VAL A 100 -22.59 -8.20 16.52
CA VAL A 100 -22.91 -9.25 17.50
C VAL A 100 -22.70 -8.84 18.96
N ASN A 101 -21.86 -7.81 19.21
CA ASN A 101 -21.56 -7.29 20.53
C ASN A 101 -20.96 -5.86 20.48
N ASP A 102 -20.67 -5.25 21.61
CA ASP A 102 -20.17 -3.88 21.74
C ASP A 102 -18.73 -3.66 21.25
N GLN A 103 -17.97 -4.75 20.99
CA GLN A 103 -16.65 -4.67 20.38
C GLN A 103 -16.75 -4.32 18.89
N ILE A 104 -17.88 -4.59 18.25
CA ILE A 104 -18.14 -4.16 16.88
C ILE A 104 -18.58 -2.71 16.89
N LYS A 105 -17.62 -1.80 16.71
CA LYS A 105 -17.80 -0.37 16.88
C LYS A 105 -18.51 0.28 15.72
N SER A 106 -18.26 -0.18 14.48
CA SER A 106 -19.02 0.32 13.34
C SER A 106 -19.17 -0.67 12.20
N VAL A 107 -20.25 -0.49 11.43
CA VAL A 107 -20.49 -1.19 10.16
C VAL A 107 -20.74 -0.14 9.07
N ASN A 108 -20.02 -0.25 7.96
CA ASN A 108 -19.91 0.83 7.00
C ASN A 108 -20.12 0.35 5.56
N ILE A 109 -20.86 1.11 4.76
CA ILE A 109 -20.86 0.97 3.31
C ILE A 109 -19.97 2.06 2.73
N VAL A 110 -19.00 1.67 1.93
CA VAL A 110 -18.12 2.58 1.20
C VAL A 110 -18.51 2.60 -0.27
N SER A 111 -18.63 3.77 -0.86
CA SER A 111 -19.00 3.89 -2.27
C SER A 111 -18.33 5.08 -2.96
N ASN A 112 -18.15 4.93 -4.27
CA ASN A 112 -17.70 6.02 -5.15
C ASN A 112 -18.82 6.98 -5.57
N THR A 113 -20.07 6.75 -5.14
CA THR A 113 -21.21 7.59 -5.50
C THR A 113 -21.93 8.10 -4.26
N LYS A 114 -22.75 9.15 -4.42
CA LYS A 114 -23.59 9.67 -3.34
C LYS A 114 -24.67 8.67 -2.95
N LEU A 115 -25.18 8.79 -1.72
CA LEU A 115 -26.43 8.15 -1.32
C LEU A 115 -27.59 9.09 -1.66
N ALA A 116 -28.57 8.60 -2.42
CA ALA A 116 -29.79 9.35 -2.74
C ALA A 116 -30.72 9.35 -1.54
N ILE A 117 -30.75 10.44 -0.81
CA ILE A 117 -31.59 10.72 0.36
C ILE A 117 -32.27 12.08 0.18
N LYS A 118 -33.36 12.33 0.91
CA LYS A 118 -34.10 13.61 0.79
C LYS A 118 -33.34 14.80 1.38
N ASN A 119 -32.60 14.60 2.46
CA ASN A 119 -31.82 15.66 3.07
C ASN A 119 -30.62 15.98 2.17
N THR A 120 -30.71 17.09 1.42
CA THR A 120 -29.67 17.50 0.44
C THR A 120 -28.37 17.94 1.09
N LEU A 121 -28.40 18.47 2.32
CA LEU A 121 -27.18 18.81 3.05
C LEU A 121 -26.44 17.56 3.45
N LEU A 122 -27.13 16.60 4.05
CA LEU A 122 -26.55 15.31 4.44
C LEU A 122 -26.08 14.50 3.21
N GLN A 123 -26.82 14.56 2.10
CA GLN A 123 -26.44 13.90 0.82
C GLN A 123 -25.07 14.37 0.28
N ASN A 124 -24.66 15.59 0.58
CA ASN A 124 -23.38 16.16 0.14
C ASN A 124 -22.23 15.85 1.10
N SER A 125 -22.52 15.31 2.29
CA SER A 125 -21.48 14.88 3.24
C SER A 125 -20.71 13.66 2.70
N GLU A 126 -19.44 13.57 3.06
CA GLU A 126 -18.63 12.39 2.75
C GLU A 126 -19.05 11.19 3.60
N ILE A 127 -19.42 11.43 4.85
CA ILE A 127 -19.87 10.43 5.81
C ILE A 127 -21.33 10.73 6.18
N ILE A 128 -22.21 9.77 5.98
CA ILE A 128 -23.62 9.85 6.28
C ILE A 128 -23.95 8.81 7.37
N PRO A 129 -24.12 9.22 8.64
CA PRO A 129 -24.61 8.32 9.68
C PRO A 129 -26.05 7.87 9.36
N PHE A 130 -26.35 6.58 9.42
CA PHE A 130 -27.71 6.10 9.14
C PHE A 130 -28.71 6.54 10.22
N GLU A 131 -28.26 6.84 11.44
CA GLU A 131 -29.11 7.42 12.49
C GLU A 131 -29.62 8.82 12.14
N ASN A 132 -28.93 9.56 11.26
CA ASN A 132 -29.28 10.92 10.82
C ASN A 132 -30.20 10.94 9.58
N LEU A 133 -30.56 9.79 9.03
CA LEU A 133 -31.53 9.68 7.95
C LEU A 133 -32.93 10.13 8.42
N GLU A 134 -33.78 10.52 7.47
CA GLU A 134 -35.19 10.81 7.80
C GLU A 134 -35.92 9.55 8.32
N GLU A 135 -36.92 9.75 9.17
CA GLU A 135 -37.63 8.66 9.86
C GLU A 135 -38.19 7.60 8.90
N HIS A 136 -38.73 8.02 7.75
CA HIS A 136 -39.24 7.07 6.75
C HIS A 136 -38.13 6.23 6.10
N GLU A 137 -36.92 6.77 5.94
CA GLU A 137 -35.74 6.06 5.40
C GLU A 137 -35.21 5.08 6.45
N LYS A 138 -35.09 5.51 7.71
CA LYS A 138 -34.70 4.64 8.84
C LYS A 138 -35.67 3.48 8.98
N LYS A 139 -36.98 3.76 8.97
CA LYS A 139 -38.02 2.73 9.07
C LYS A 139 -37.90 1.73 7.93
N LYS A 140 -37.66 2.18 6.70
CA LYS A 140 -37.49 1.28 5.55
C LYS A 140 -36.31 0.32 5.73
N ILE A 141 -35.17 0.78 6.27
CA ILE A 141 -34.02 -0.06 6.60
C ILE A 141 -34.41 -1.05 7.71
N GLN A 142 -34.97 -0.57 8.82
CA GLN A 142 -35.35 -1.40 9.96
C GLN A 142 -36.38 -2.49 9.62
N ASP A 143 -37.41 -2.15 8.83
CA ASP A 143 -38.40 -3.12 8.39
C ASP A 143 -37.78 -4.21 7.51
N HIS A 144 -36.80 -3.83 6.67
CA HIS A 144 -36.06 -4.78 5.86
C HIS A 144 -35.17 -5.71 6.71
N LEU A 145 -34.42 -5.14 7.68
CA LEU A 145 -33.59 -5.92 8.61
C LEU A 145 -34.46 -6.93 9.40
N LYS A 146 -35.61 -6.50 9.89
CA LYS A 146 -36.60 -7.41 10.53
C LYS A 146 -37.04 -8.55 9.61
N ALA A 147 -37.33 -8.21 8.36
CA ALA A 147 -37.76 -9.20 7.38
C ALA A 147 -36.69 -10.25 7.04
N GLU A 148 -35.42 -9.92 7.29
CA GLU A 148 -34.26 -10.82 7.18
C GLU A 148 -33.83 -11.43 8.53
N SER A 149 -34.65 -11.30 9.56
CA SER A 149 -34.43 -11.87 10.91
C SER A 149 -33.17 -11.28 11.60
N ILE A 150 -32.75 -10.07 11.23
CA ILE A 150 -31.68 -9.35 11.93
C ILE A 150 -32.25 -8.74 13.21
N MET A 151 -31.71 -9.12 14.35
CA MET A 151 -32.20 -8.69 15.67
C MET A 151 -31.83 -7.25 16.02
N ILE A 152 -30.68 -6.76 15.51
CA ILE A 152 -30.18 -5.43 15.77
C ILE A 152 -30.79 -4.45 14.78
N LEU A 153 -31.64 -3.56 15.31
CA LEU A 153 -32.37 -2.56 14.52
C LEU A 153 -31.87 -1.13 14.78
N ASP A 154 -30.94 -0.98 15.70
CA ASP A 154 -30.30 0.30 15.97
C ASP A 154 -29.34 0.65 14.84
N LEU A 155 -29.57 1.81 14.21
CA LEU A 155 -28.76 2.34 13.12
C LEU A 155 -27.56 3.17 13.62
N LYS A 156 -27.39 3.27 14.94
CA LYS A 156 -26.22 3.91 15.54
C LYS A 156 -24.91 3.22 15.07
N ASP A 157 -23.85 3.97 14.97
CA ASP A 157 -22.53 3.47 14.56
C ASP A 157 -22.58 2.69 13.22
N SER A 158 -23.43 3.14 12.31
CA SER A 158 -23.52 2.62 10.96
C SER A 158 -23.54 3.76 9.95
N PHE A 159 -22.70 3.66 8.90
CA PHE A 159 -22.42 4.79 8.04
C PHE A 159 -22.43 4.40 6.56
N TYR A 160 -22.79 5.39 5.72
CA TYR A 160 -22.47 5.39 4.31
C TYR A 160 -21.32 6.38 4.08
N ILE A 161 -20.22 5.90 3.53
CA ILE A 161 -19.00 6.67 3.29
C ILE A 161 -18.83 6.84 1.79
N ARG A 162 -18.81 8.10 1.33
CA ARG A 162 -18.46 8.42 -0.04
C ARG A 162 -16.95 8.56 -0.15
N SER A 163 -16.35 7.84 -1.07
CA SER A 163 -14.92 7.92 -1.36
C SER A 163 -14.69 8.33 -2.82
N ASP A 164 -13.76 9.25 -3.04
CA ASP A 164 -13.44 9.77 -4.38
C ASP A 164 -12.59 8.76 -5.19
N PHE A 165 -13.05 7.51 -5.25
CA PHE A 165 -12.40 6.51 -6.08
C PHE A 165 -12.54 6.84 -7.56
N CYS A 166 -11.40 7.04 -8.24
CA CYS A 166 -11.36 7.13 -9.69
C CYS A 166 -11.44 5.72 -10.29
N ILE A 167 -12.61 5.35 -10.82
CA ILE A 167 -12.84 4.03 -11.44
C ILE A 167 -11.90 3.82 -12.64
N ASN A 168 -11.62 4.87 -13.41
CA ASN A 168 -10.84 4.76 -14.64
C ASN A 168 -9.33 4.68 -14.41
N ASN A 169 -8.82 5.24 -13.32
CA ASN A 169 -7.38 5.25 -13.03
C ASN A 169 -7.05 5.27 -11.53
N PRO A 170 -7.53 4.28 -10.77
CA PRO A 170 -7.43 4.28 -9.31
C PRO A 170 -5.99 4.15 -8.81
N ASP A 171 -5.10 3.46 -9.56
CA ASP A 171 -3.68 3.36 -9.18
C ASP A 171 -2.98 4.73 -9.22
N THR A 172 -3.30 5.60 -10.19
CA THR A 172 -2.71 6.94 -10.26
C THR A 172 -3.09 7.78 -9.05
N LEU A 173 -4.36 7.73 -8.64
CA LEU A 173 -4.83 8.41 -7.44
C LEU A 173 -4.09 7.90 -6.20
N LEU A 174 -3.96 6.59 -6.06
CA LEU A 174 -3.33 5.99 -4.88
C LEU A 174 -1.81 6.20 -4.85
N ILE A 175 -1.15 6.28 -6.00
CA ILE A 175 0.26 6.71 -6.05
C ILE A 175 0.40 8.14 -5.52
N GLY A 176 -0.50 9.06 -5.88
CA GLY A 176 -0.55 10.41 -5.31
C GLY A 176 -0.72 10.41 -3.79
N LYS A 177 -1.68 9.64 -3.28
CA LYS A 177 -1.88 9.46 -1.83
C LYS A 177 -0.66 8.80 -1.15
N THR A 178 0.07 7.92 -1.83
CA THR A 178 1.30 7.34 -1.30
C THR A 178 2.38 8.41 -1.11
N VAL A 179 2.52 9.36 -2.04
CA VAL A 179 3.44 10.50 -1.89
C VAL A 179 3.08 11.32 -0.66
N GLU A 180 1.83 11.72 -0.57
CA GLU A 180 1.31 12.52 0.56
C GLU A 180 1.48 11.78 1.90
N PHE A 181 1.18 10.49 1.93
CA PHE A 181 1.39 9.64 3.10
C PHE A 181 2.85 9.61 3.55
N LEU A 182 3.79 9.39 2.64
CA LEU A 182 5.23 9.33 2.96
C LEU A 182 5.77 10.67 3.47
N GLU A 183 5.32 11.77 2.89
CA GLU A 183 5.71 13.11 3.32
C GLU A 183 5.14 13.42 4.71
N ASN A 184 3.87 13.13 4.95
CA ASN A 184 3.22 13.39 6.24
C ASN A 184 3.69 12.45 7.36
N ALA A 185 3.93 11.17 7.06
CA ALA A 185 4.33 10.19 8.06
C ALA A 185 5.77 10.38 8.57
N LYS A 186 6.72 10.67 7.69
CA LYS A 186 8.15 10.69 8.02
C LYS A 186 8.95 11.78 7.27
N GLY A 187 8.31 12.70 6.57
CA GLY A 187 8.98 13.72 5.74
C GLY A 187 9.74 13.15 4.53
N ILE A 188 9.37 11.94 4.09
CA ILE A 188 10.09 11.24 3.02
C ILE A 188 9.66 11.80 1.67
N LYS A 189 10.63 12.32 0.91
CA LYS A 189 10.46 12.75 -0.48
C LYS A 189 11.14 11.76 -1.42
N LEU A 190 10.37 10.87 -2.01
CA LEU A 190 10.90 9.85 -2.92
C LEU A 190 10.91 10.32 -4.38
N SER A 191 11.97 9.98 -5.09
CA SER A 191 12.04 10.15 -6.56
C SER A 191 11.12 9.16 -7.31
N GLU A 192 10.81 8.00 -6.73
CA GLU A 192 10.00 6.96 -7.34
C GLU A 192 8.91 6.40 -6.41
N PRO A 193 7.86 7.17 -6.08
CA PRO A 193 6.81 6.74 -5.15
C PRO A 193 6.03 5.51 -5.65
N LYS A 194 6.03 5.26 -6.96
CA LYS A 194 5.39 4.10 -7.58
C LYS A 194 5.99 2.77 -7.09
N LEU A 195 7.27 2.72 -6.76
CA LEU A 195 7.91 1.51 -6.23
C LEU A 195 7.31 1.14 -4.87
N ILE A 196 7.14 2.13 -4.01
CA ILE A 196 6.56 1.92 -2.66
C ILE A 196 5.10 1.54 -2.75
N TYR A 197 4.34 2.26 -3.57
CA TYR A 197 2.97 1.87 -3.87
C TYR A 197 2.88 0.40 -4.30
N ASN A 198 3.71 -0.02 -5.26
CA ASN A 198 3.71 -1.41 -5.74
C ASN A 198 4.12 -2.40 -4.64
N TYR A 199 5.03 -2.03 -3.76
CA TYR A 199 5.44 -2.88 -2.63
C TYR A 199 4.29 -3.08 -1.64
N ILE A 200 3.65 -2.00 -1.20
CA ILE A 200 2.50 -2.05 -0.28
C ILE A 200 1.34 -2.81 -0.92
N LYS A 201 1.04 -2.51 -2.19
CA LYS A 201 0.03 -3.23 -2.94
C LYS A 201 0.33 -4.73 -3.02
N GLY A 202 1.57 -5.12 -3.33
CA GLY A 202 1.97 -6.52 -3.37
C GLY A 202 1.89 -7.22 -2.00
N LEU A 203 2.11 -6.50 -0.91
CA LEU A 203 1.90 -7.01 0.45
C LEU A 203 0.41 -7.27 0.70
N VAL A 204 -0.45 -6.31 0.36
CA VAL A 204 -1.91 -6.44 0.50
C VAL A 204 -2.45 -7.56 -0.38
N ASP A 205 -2.07 -7.62 -1.66
CA ASP A 205 -2.46 -8.68 -2.60
C ASP A 205 -2.15 -10.08 -2.04
N ARG A 206 -0.96 -10.26 -1.50
CA ARG A 206 -0.49 -11.53 -0.95
C ARG A 206 -1.29 -11.96 0.28
N LYS A 207 -1.54 -11.01 1.22
CA LYS A 207 -2.29 -11.29 2.45
C LYS A 207 -3.80 -11.45 2.18
N ALA A 208 -4.37 -10.66 1.29
CA ALA A 208 -5.77 -10.79 0.88
C ALA A 208 -6.06 -12.17 0.24
N SER A 209 -5.13 -12.63 -0.61
CA SER A 209 -5.27 -13.91 -1.32
C SER A 209 -5.00 -15.14 -0.45
N TYR A 210 -4.58 -14.97 0.81
CA TYR A 210 -4.31 -16.11 1.69
C TYR A 210 -5.62 -16.76 2.15
N GLU A 211 -5.83 -18.02 1.78
CA GLU A 211 -6.97 -18.81 2.24
C GLU A 211 -6.75 -19.31 3.65
N LEU A 212 -7.62 -18.91 4.57
CA LEU A 212 -7.50 -19.23 5.99
C LEU A 212 -8.77 -19.94 6.46
N SER A 213 -8.59 -21.05 7.17
CA SER A 213 -9.68 -21.86 7.74
C SER A 213 -9.77 -21.73 9.26
N THR A 214 -8.92 -20.91 9.89
CA THR A 214 -8.94 -20.73 11.35
C THR A 214 -9.99 -19.69 11.76
N ILE A 215 -10.47 -19.81 13.00
CA ILE A 215 -11.29 -18.81 13.68
C ILE A 215 -10.51 -18.03 14.74
N ASP A 216 -9.22 -18.34 14.92
CA ASP A 216 -8.35 -17.63 15.85
C ASP A 216 -7.96 -16.25 15.30
N LEU A 217 -8.24 -15.21 16.09
CA LEU A 217 -8.01 -13.82 15.68
C LEU A 217 -6.51 -13.53 15.49
N ASN A 218 -5.64 -14.02 16.40
CA ASN A 218 -4.21 -13.75 16.31
C ASN A 218 -3.60 -14.42 15.08
N ASP A 219 -3.97 -15.67 14.82
CA ASP A 219 -3.53 -16.39 13.61
C ASP A 219 -4.05 -15.69 12.33
N THR A 220 -5.27 -15.15 12.37
CA THR A 220 -5.85 -14.36 11.26
C THR A 220 -5.08 -13.06 11.05
N ILE A 221 -4.78 -12.31 12.12
CA ILE A 221 -4.01 -11.07 12.04
C ILE A 221 -2.61 -11.35 11.51
N ASP A 222 -1.94 -12.40 11.97
CA ASP A 222 -0.58 -12.73 11.54
C ASP A 222 -0.52 -13.09 10.05
N LYS A 223 -1.48 -13.87 9.56
CA LYS A 223 -1.47 -14.37 8.18
C LYS A 223 -2.11 -13.42 7.17
N LYS A 224 -3.25 -12.79 7.52
CA LYS A 224 -4.02 -11.91 6.63
C LYS A 224 -3.93 -10.42 6.99
N GLY A 225 -3.65 -10.07 8.24
CA GLY A 225 -3.67 -8.70 8.71
C GLY A 225 -2.43 -7.90 8.26
N ILE A 226 -2.65 -6.65 7.87
CA ILE A 226 -1.60 -5.63 7.73
C ILE A 226 -1.53 -4.87 9.05
N LYS A 227 -0.43 -5.00 9.76
CA LYS A 227 -0.21 -4.35 11.07
C LYS A 227 0.48 -2.99 10.89
N ARG A 228 0.28 -2.08 11.85
CA ARG A 228 1.04 -0.83 11.93
C ARG A 228 2.54 -1.08 11.88
N SER A 229 3.03 -2.06 12.65
CA SER A 229 4.45 -2.42 12.72
C SER A 229 5.05 -2.84 11.36
N GLU A 230 4.26 -3.45 10.47
CA GLU A 230 4.71 -3.77 9.11
C GLU A 230 4.89 -2.50 8.26
N ILE A 231 4.00 -1.52 8.44
CA ILE A 231 4.13 -0.21 7.77
C ILE A 231 5.33 0.55 8.33
N ASP A 232 5.53 0.56 9.66
CA ASP A 232 6.72 1.15 10.30
C ASP A 232 8.02 0.54 9.75
N ASN A 233 8.08 -0.77 9.61
CA ASN A 233 9.24 -1.45 9.04
C ASN A 233 9.50 -1.02 7.58
N ILE A 234 8.44 -0.88 6.77
CA ILE A 234 8.57 -0.38 5.40
C ILE A 234 9.14 1.04 5.41
N LEU A 235 8.57 1.94 6.21
CA LEU A 235 8.99 3.34 6.28
C LEU A 235 10.42 3.48 6.80
N ASN A 236 10.79 2.73 7.83
CA ASN A 236 12.15 2.76 8.38
C ASN A 236 13.19 2.24 7.38
N ASN A 237 12.86 1.18 6.65
CA ASN A 237 13.73 0.67 5.58
C ASN A 237 13.91 1.68 4.45
N LEU A 238 12.85 2.43 4.12
CA LEU A 238 12.91 3.50 3.13
C LEU A 238 13.79 4.66 3.58
N LEU A 239 13.63 5.11 4.82
CA LEU A 239 14.46 6.16 5.40
C LEU A 239 15.93 5.74 5.44
N GLY A 240 16.21 4.49 5.81
CA GLY A 240 17.55 3.92 5.79
C GLY A 240 18.17 3.94 4.38
N ALA A 241 17.38 3.53 3.38
CA ALA A 241 17.81 3.54 1.98
C ALA A 241 18.04 4.95 1.45
N ASP A 242 17.19 5.92 1.80
CA ASP A 242 17.33 7.32 1.37
C ASP A 242 18.56 7.97 1.97
N ARG A 243 18.78 7.82 3.28
CA ARG A 243 20.00 8.26 3.97
C ARG A 243 21.27 7.66 3.37
N LEU A 244 21.22 6.37 3.06
CA LEU A 244 22.35 5.67 2.44
C LEU A 244 22.64 6.21 1.04
N ARG A 245 21.59 6.52 0.27
CA ARG A 245 21.71 7.13 -1.05
C ARG A 245 22.34 8.53 -0.96
N GLU A 246 21.89 9.39 -0.06
CA GLU A 246 22.42 10.73 0.14
C GLU A 246 23.90 10.70 0.55
N LYS A 247 24.25 9.86 1.53
CA LYS A 247 25.65 9.68 1.96
C LYS A 247 26.53 9.16 0.81
N THR A 248 26.03 8.21 0.00
CA THR A 248 26.77 7.71 -1.16
C THR A 248 26.94 8.78 -2.24
N LEU A 249 25.91 9.61 -2.47
CA LEU A 249 25.99 10.75 -3.37
C LEU A 249 27.06 11.75 -2.92
N SER A 250 27.11 12.06 -1.62
CA SER A 250 28.15 12.91 -1.05
C SER A 250 29.56 12.35 -1.27
N LYS A 251 29.76 11.03 -1.19
CA LYS A 251 31.03 10.38 -1.53
C LYS A 251 31.37 10.49 -3.01
N ILE A 252 30.38 10.35 -3.91
CA ILE A 252 30.59 10.60 -5.35
C ILE A 252 31.05 12.04 -5.57
N GLU A 253 30.48 12.99 -4.86
CA GLU A 253 30.85 14.42 -4.96
C GLU A 253 32.23 14.70 -4.40
N ALA A 254 32.65 14.00 -3.36
CA ALA A 254 34.00 14.08 -2.80
C ALA A 254 35.12 13.62 -3.77
N LEU A 255 34.75 12.85 -4.81
CA LEU A 255 35.69 12.45 -5.87
C LEU A 255 35.94 13.55 -6.90
N ASN A 256 35.26 14.72 -6.81
CA ASN A 256 35.57 15.86 -7.66
C ASN A 256 37.01 16.31 -7.46
N GLY A 257 37.76 16.38 -8.53
CA GLY A 257 39.19 16.71 -8.52
C GLY A 257 40.11 15.51 -8.74
N ASP A 258 39.70 14.32 -8.28
CA ASP A 258 40.43 13.08 -8.56
C ASP A 258 39.90 12.38 -9.84
N TYR A 259 38.57 12.39 -10.06
CA TYR A 259 37.91 11.88 -11.26
C TYR A 259 37.49 13.04 -12.17
N ASN A 260 37.50 12.77 -13.49
CA ASN A 260 37.01 13.75 -14.44
C ASN A 260 35.49 13.91 -14.37
N TYR A 261 34.99 15.05 -14.88
CA TYR A 261 33.55 15.39 -14.84
C TYR A 261 32.64 14.31 -15.46
N GLY A 262 33.08 13.66 -16.54
CA GLY A 262 32.33 12.59 -17.19
C GLY A 262 32.18 11.36 -16.31
N GLU A 263 33.23 10.97 -15.58
CA GLU A 263 33.18 9.86 -14.63
C GLU A 263 32.21 10.15 -13.47
N ILE A 264 32.26 11.36 -12.93
CA ILE A 264 31.32 11.78 -11.86
C ILE A 264 29.88 11.72 -12.34
N LEU A 265 29.57 12.19 -13.56
CA LEU A 265 28.23 12.09 -14.14
C LEU A 265 27.77 10.63 -14.31
N LEU A 266 28.66 9.75 -14.76
CA LEU A 266 28.35 8.32 -14.90
C LEU A 266 28.07 7.70 -13.53
N LEU A 267 28.83 7.99 -12.49
CA LEU A 267 28.59 7.53 -11.14
C LEU A 267 27.25 8.05 -10.60
N LYS A 268 26.95 9.35 -10.76
CA LYS A 268 25.64 9.92 -10.38
C LYS A 268 24.47 9.25 -11.11
N SER A 269 24.65 8.85 -12.38
CA SER A 269 23.64 8.15 -13.14
C SER A 269 23.50 6.67 -12.76
N ALA A 270 24.57 6.04 -12.27
CA ALA A 270 24.57 4.64 -11.82
C ALA A 270 23.86 4.47 -10.47
N LEU A 271 23.96 5.45 -9.58
CA LEU A 271 23.39 5.37 -8.23
C LEU A 271 21.89 5.06 -8.23
N PRO A 272 20.99 5.75 -8.95
CA PRO A 272 19.58 5.40 -9.01
C PRO A 272 19.32 4.00 -9.56
N ARG A 273 20.13 3.53 -10.51
CA ARG A 273 19.98 2.18 -11.08
C ARG A 273 20.24 1.10 -10.03
N ILE A 274 21.30 1.24 -9.21
CA ILE A 274 21.60 0.32 -8.11
C ILE A 274 20.45 0.28 -7.12
N PHE A 275 19.91 1.43 -6.72
CA PHE A 275 18.77 1.50 -5.81
C PHE A 275 17.48 0.95 -6.41
N LYS A 276 17.31 1.03 -7.74
CA LYS A 276 16.18 0.42 -8.46
C LYS A 276 16.21 -1.11 -8.49
N TYR A 277 17.39 -1.73 -8.57
CA TYR A 277 17.56 -3.19 -8.45
C TYR A 277 17.24 -3.71 -7.04
N GLY A 278 17.05 -2.80 -6.09
CA GLY A 278 16.75 -3.07 -4.69
C GLY A 278 18.01 -3.37 -3.89
N ILE A 279 18.31 -2.49 -2.93
CA ILE A 279 19.43 -2.67 -1.97
C ILE A 279 19.26 -3.97 -1.17
N THR A 280 18.04 -4.49 -1.10
CA THR A 280 17.66 -5.75 -0.43
C THR A 280 17.67 -6.96 -1.38
N SER A 281 18.11 -6.80 -2.64
CA SER A 281 18.28 -7.98 -3.48
C SER A 281 19.46 -8.79 -2.95
N LYS A 282 19.25 -10.09 -2.74
CA LYS A 282 20.30 -11.01 -2.25
C LYS A 282 21.60 -10.89 -3.03
N THR A 283 21.52 -10.58 -4.32
CA THR A 283 22.69 -10.39 -5.20
C THR A 283 23.47 -9.13 -4.84
N ILE A 284 22.80 -8.00 -4.64
CA ILE A 284 23.44 -6.74 -4.24
C ILE A 284 24.01 -6.86 -2.82
N GLU A 285 23.29 -7.47 -1.91
CA GLU A 285 23.78 -7.73 -0.54
C GLU A 285 25.03 -8.61 -0.54
N ALA A 286 25.04 -9.68 -1.33
CA ALA A 286 26.22 -10.54 -1.47
C ALA A 286 27.43 -9.79 -2.04
N LEU A 287 27.23 -8.94 -3.06
CA LEU A 287 28.29 -8.12 -3.64
C LEU A 287 28.81 -7.08 -2.63
N ILE A 288 27.94 -6.42 -1.89
CA ILE A 288 28.35 -5.50 -0.82
C ILE A 288 29.15 -6.24 0.25
N GLY A 289 28.75 -7.47 0.62
CA GLY A 289 29.49 -8.33 1.53
C GLY A 289 30.91 -8.66 1.01
N LEU A 290 31.04 -9.05 -0.25
CA LEU A 290 32.33 -9.30 -0.89
C LEU A 290 33.23 -8.05 -0.89
N ILE A 291 32.66 -6.88 -1.23
CA ILE A 291 33.37 -5.61 -1.22
C ILE A 291 33.86 -5.28 0.21
N SER A 292 32.96 -5.41 1.19
CA SER A 292 33.28 -5.14 2.60
C SER A 292 34.39 -6.05 3.14
N ASN A 293 34.37 -7.33 2.80
CA ASN A 293 35.43 -8.28 3.15
C ASN A 293 36.75 -7.88 2.50
N CYS A 294 36.76 -7.55 1.20
CA CYS A 294 37.95 -7.08 0.50
C CYS A 294 38.56 -5.85 1.16
N ILE A 295 37.74 -4.89 1.62
CA ILE A 295 38.17 -3.69 2.34
C ILE A 295 38.78 -4.06 3.71
N ASN A 296 38.10 -4.91 4.48
CA ASN A 296 38.54 -5.32 5.82
C ASN A 296 39.86 -6.13 5.75
N ASP A 297 39.98 -7.06 4.82
CA ASP A 297 41.17 -7.90 4.66
C ASP A 297 42.39 -7.09 4.23
N ASN A 298 42.19 -5.94 3.59
CA ASN A 298 43.27 -5.05 3.13
C ASN A 298 43.33 -3.73 3.89
N ASN A 299 42.75 -3.65 5.10
CA ASN A 299 42.68 -2.41 5.88
C ASN A 299 44.01 -1.74 6.09
N GLY A 300 45.11 -2.49 6.31
CA GLY A 300 46.46 -1.96 6.47
C GLY A 300 47.01 -1.23 5.24
N ILE A 301 46.47 -1.51 4.04
CA ILE A 301 46.82 -0.81 2.80
C ILE A 301 45.88 0.37 2.58
N ILE A 302 44.60 0.15 2.82
CA ILE A 302 43.52 1.07 2.46
C ILE A 302 43.48 2.31 3.36
N GLN A 303 43.89 2.20 4.63
CA GLN A 303 43.85 3.30 5.60
C GLN A 303 44.66 4.56 5.18
N ASP A 304 45.69 4.38 4.36
CA ASP A 304 46.56 5.48 3.90
C ASP A 304 46.19 6.01 2.50
N LEU A 305 45.15 5.40 1.86
CA LEU A 305 44.72 5.76 0.52
C LEU A 305 43.63 6.83 0.51
N LYS A 306 43.62 7.67 -0.53
CA LYS A 306 42.50 8.56 -0.80
C LYS A 306 41.27 7.77 -1.27
N LEU A 307 40.09 8.39 -1.18
CA LEU A 307 38.82 7.75 -1.57
C LEU A 307 38.84 7.20 -3.02
N SER A 308 39.41 7.97 -3.97
CA SER A 308 39.59 7.56 -5.36
C SER A 308 40.48 6.31 -5.50
N GLU A 309 41.57 6.29 -4.76
CA GLU A 309 42.53 5.18 -4.76
C GLU A 309 41.92 3.92 -4.13
N ILE A 310 41.12 4.07 -3.06
CA ILE A 310 40.35 2.97 -2.44
C ILE A 310 39.40 2.38 -3.46
N VAL A 311 38.62 3.23 -4.15
CA VAL A 311 37.65 2.78 -5.15
C VAL A 311 38.34 2.02 -6.27
N ASP A 312 39.47 2.51 -6.79
CA ASP A 312 40.20 1.87 -7.88
C ASP A 312 40.93 0.60 -7.41
N TYR A 313 41.47 0.56 -6.20
CA TYR A 313 42.08 -0.61 -5.59
C TYR A 313 41.05 -1.75 -5.47
N VAL A 314 39.90 -1.49 -4.83
CA VAL A 314 38.84 -2.47 -4.62
C VAL A 314 38.22 -2.91 -5.96
N TYR A 315 38.05 -1.97 -6.90
CA TYR A 315 37.55 -2.27 -8.25
C TYR A 315 38.43 -3.31 -8.96
N ASN A 316 39.75 -3.22 -8.83
CA ASN A 316 40.71 -4.13 -9.47
C ASN A 316 40.91 -5.45 -8.68
N SER A 317 40.53 -5.49 -7.41
CA SER A 317 40.71 -6.67 -6.53
C SER A 317 39.53 -7.65 -6.57
N ILE A 318 38.37 -7.25 -7.12
CA ILE A 318 37.15 -8.08 -7.16
C ILE A 318 36.88 -8.59 -8.56
N ASP A 319 36.43 -9.85 -8.65
CA ASP A 319 35.91 -10.40 -9.89
C ASP A 319 34.44 -10.00 -10.07
N TRP A 320 34.14 -9.32 -11.19
CA TRP A 320 32.85 -8.70 -11.46
C TRP A 320 32.03 -9.47 -12.52
N ASP A 321 31.73 -10.71 -12.27
CA ASP A 321 31.00 -11.55 -13.25
C ASP A 321 29.55 -11.05 -13.48
N ILE A 322 28.92 -10.50 -12.44
CA ILE A 322 27.47 -10.21 -12.43
C ILE A 322 27.15 -8.81 -12.97
N ILE A 323 27.98 -7.81 -12.69
CA ILE A 323 27.74 -6.43 -13.09
C ILE A 323 28.74 -6.03 -14.16
N LYS A 324 28.24 -5.68 -15.36
CA LYS A 324 29.09 -5.34 -16.52
C LYS A 324 29.46 -3.87 -16.57
N ASP A 325 28.62 -2.96 -16.06
CA ASP A 325 28.83 -1.51 -16.11
C ASP A 325 29.87 -1.08 -15.08
N LYS A 326 30.96 -0.43 -15.55
CA LYS A 326 32.07 0.05 -14.71
C LYS A 326 31.62 1.05 -13.66
N SER A 327 30.69 1.92 -14.00
CA SER A 327 30.19 2.96 -13.11
C SER A 327 29.32 2.38 -12.01
N GLU A 328 28.52 1.34 -12.31
CA GLU A 328 27.75 0.60 -11.31
C GLU A 328 28.66 -0.14 -10.33
N ARG A 329 29.74 -0.77 -10.80
CA ARG A 329 30.75 -1.41 -9.95
C ARG A 329 31.38 -0.42 -8.97
N LYS A 330 31.90 0.70 -9.46
CA LYS A 330 32.49 1.77 -8.62
C LYS A 330 31.46 2.38 -7.65
N CYS A 331 30.22 2.56 -8.11
CA CYS A 331 29.13 3.05 -7.27
C CYS A 331 28.77 2.06 -6.14
N LEU A 332 28.83 0.75 -6.38
CA LEU A 332 28.65 -0.29 -5.36
C LEU A 332 29.76 -0.27 -4.31
N ILE A 333 31.00 0.02 -4.71
CA ILE A 333 32.11 0.18 -3.76
C ILE A 333 31.85 1.37 -2.85
N LEU A 334 31.44 2.52 -3.40
CA LEU A 334 31.07 3.70 -2.61
C LEU A 334 29.88 3.42 -1.67
N LEU A 335 28.92 2.65 -2.12
CA LEU A 335 27.79 2.23 -1.30
C LEU A 335 28.22 1.32 -0.14
N ALA A 336 29.12 0.35 -0.40
CA ALA A 336 29.67 -0.51 0.63
C ALA A 336 30.46 0.28 1.69
N LEU A 337 31.33 1.19 1.27
CA LEU A 337 32.05 2.10 2.16
C LEU A 337 31.09 2.93 3.03
N THR A 338 30.00 3.43 2.43
CA THR A 338 28.97 4.18 3.15
C THR A 338 28.25 3.34 4.21
N LYS A 339 27.94 2.06 3.88
CA LYS A 339 27.34 1.13 4.84
C LYS A 339 28.30 0.82 6.01
N MET A 340 29.56 0.54 5.72
CA MET A 340 30.57 0.23 6.75
C MET A 340 30.72 1.38 7.75
N GLU A 341 30.79 2.62 7.28
CA GLU A 341 30.86 3.79 8.15
C GLU A 341 29.58 4.01 8.97
N SER A 342 28.43 3.63 8.44
CA SER A 342 27.16 3.77 9.17
C SER A 342 27.03 2.78 10.33
N VAL A 343 27.64 1.60 10.22
CA VAL A 343 27.65 0.57 11.29
C VAL A 343 28.61 0.92 12.43
N GLN A 344 29.62 1.76 12.20
CA GLN A 344 30.60 2.14 13.23
C GLN A 344 30.13 3.31 14.13
N VAL A 345 29.03 3.97 13.78
CA VAL A 345 28.51 5.16 14.47
C VAL A 345 27.33 4.86 15.40
N ASP A 346 26.69 3.69 15.24
CA ASP A 346 25.62 3.17 16.12
C ASP A 346 26.22 2.23 17.22
#